data_79d18dfc21dbdcab2ae5b694bd2ef1a2
#
_entry.id   79d18dfc21dbdcab2ae5b694bd2ef1a2
#
_cell.length_a   1.000
_cell.length_b   1.000
_cell.length_c   1.000
_cell.angle_alpha   90.00
_cell.angle_beta   90.00
_cell.angle_gamma   90.00
#
_symmetry.space_group_name_H-M   'P 1'
#
loop_
_entity.id
_entity.type
_entity.pdbx_description
1 polymer ?
#
loop_
_entity_poly.entity_id
_entity_poly.type
_entity_poly.pdbx_seq_one_letter_code
_entity_poly.pdbx_strand_id
1 'polypeptide(L)'
;LSDVTRRFYGNWQEEKYRHYLNLFGIDQEKRVDQLSTGMRVKYMIALALSHDARLLILDEPTSGLDPVSRDELTELLRRIAADGHRSVLFSTHITSDLEKCASHITFIKGGTIQHTGTLADFRHHYDYLRQPGQELTLEDIIVSVERRPLDENAIV
;
A
#
# COMPACT_ATOMS: atom_id res chain seq x y z
N LEU A 1 8.09 22.08 0.83
CA LEU A 1 6.87 21.39 1.28
C LEU A 1 6.89 21.19 2.80
N SER A 2 7.99 20.74 3.40
CA SER A 2 8.11 20.57 4.86
C SER A 2 7.81 21.86 5.63
N ASP A 3 8.27 23.02 5.17
CA ASP A 3 8.01 24.32 5.80
C ASP A 3 6.52 24.69 5.82
N VAL A 4 5.76 24.24 4.83
CA VAL A 4 4.31 24.42 4.80
C VAL A 4 3.66 23.43 5.76
N THR A 5 4.02 22.16 5.67
CA THR A 5 3.42 21.07 6.48
C THR A 5 3.58 21.34 7.98
N ARG A 6 4.78 21.69 8.45
CA ARG A 6 5.06 21.95 9.88
C ARG A 6 4.22 23.08 10.48
N ARG A 7 3.72 24.01 9.65
CA ARG A 7 2.86 25.11 10.14
C ARG A 7 1.44 24.67 10.48
N PHE A 8 1.00 23.56 9.91
CA PHE A 8 -0.35 23.01 10.12
C PHE A 8 -0.42 22.03 11.28
N TYR A 9 0.73 21.50 11.75
CA TYR A 9 0.77 20.48 12.80
C TYR A 9 1.50 21.00 14.04
N GLY A 10 0.74 21.30 15.10
CA GLY A 10 1.30 21.81 16.36
C GLY A 10 2.19 20.81 17.10
N ASN A 11 2.11 19.53 16.74
CA ASN A 11 2.92 18.43 17.28
C ASN A 11 4.07 18.01 16.34
N TRP A 12 4.49 18.87 15.41
CA TRP A 12 5.62 18.61 14.53
C TRP A 12 6.92 18.40 15.32
N GLN A 13 7.65 17.35 14.97
CA GLN A 13 8.91 16.94 15.60
C GLN A 13 10.05 16.97 14.58
N GLU A 14 10.83 18.06 14.59
CA GLU A 14 11.91 18.30 13.63
C GLU A 14 12.99 17.19 13.67
N GLU A 15 13.29 16.66 14.86
CA GLU A 15 14.28 15.58 15.02
C GLU A 15 13.78 14.28 14.35
N LYS A 16 12.49 13.94 14.49
CA LYS A 16 11.88 12.78 13.79
C LYS A 16 11.91 12.99 12.28
N TYR A 17 11.60 14.21 11.81
CA TYR A 17 11.63 14.52 10.39
C TYR A 17 13.02 14.25 9.80
N ARG A 18 14.08 14.80 10.41
CA ARG A 18 15.46 14.57 9.96
C ARG A 18 15.87 13.11 10.04
N HIS A 19 15.46 12.42 11.11
CA HIS A 19 15.70 10.99 11.26
C HIS A 19 15.11 10.19 10.10
N TYR A 20 13.83 10.42 9.75
CA TYR A 20 13.17 9.70 8.66
C TYR A 20 13.75 10.07 7.30
N LEU A 21 14.12 11.30 7.04
CA LEU A 21 14.80 11.66 5.78
C LEU A 21 16.12 10.90 5.63
N ASN A 22 16.93 10.85 6.68
CA ASN A 22 18.17 10.09 6.68
C ASN A 22 17.93 8.59 6.49
N LEU A 23 16.96 8.03 7.22
CA LEU A 23 16.59 6.62 7.11
C LEU A 23 16.16 6.23 5.69
N PHE A 24 15.47 7.12 5.00
CA PHE A 24 14.97 6.90 3.64
C PHE A 24 15.96 7.35 2.54
N GLY A 25 17.13 7.83 2.92
CA GLY A 25 18.14 8.31 1.99
C GLY A 25 17.71 9.54 1.18
N ILE A 26 16.85 10.39 1.76
CA ILE A 26 16.33 11.58 1.09
C ILE A 26 17.20 12.78 1.43
N ASP A 27 17.84 13.35 0.41
CA ASP A 27 18.61 14.57 0.52
C ASP A 27 17.68 15.77 0.76
N GLN A 28 17.92 16.50 1.86
CA GLN A 28 17.11 17.64 2.29
C GLN A 28 17.21 18.84 1.34
N GLU A 29 18.32 18.96 0.61
CA GLU A 29 18.57 20.04 -0.34
C GLU A 29 17.82 19.82 -1.68
N LYS A 30 17.37 18.59 -1.96
CA LYS A 30 16.62 18.30 -3.17
C LYS A 30 15.19 18.81 -3.10
N ARG A 31 14.75 19.37 -4.20
CA ARG A 31 13.33 19.69 -4.40
C ARG A 31 12.52 18.43 -4.61
N VAL A 32 11.23 18.45 -4.23
CA VAL A 32 10.32 17.29 -4.35
C VAL A 32 10.17 16.82 -5.81
N ASP A 33 10.26 17.74 -6.78
CA ASP A 33 10.20 17.42 -8.21
C ASP A 33 11.46 16.68 -8.72
N GLN A 34 12.54 16.70 -7.99
CA GLN A 34 13.80 15.98 -8.29
C GLN A 34 13.86 14.59 -7.65
N LEU A 35 12.87 14.23 -6.83
CA LEU A 35 12.78 12.91 -6.20
C LEU A 35 12.18 11.90 -7.18
N SER A 36 12.68 10.66 -7.15
CA SER A 36 12.02 9.55 -7.83
C SER A 36 10.61 9.30 -7.26
N THR A 37 9.77 8.56 -7.96
CA THR A 37 8.42 8.24 -7.47
C THR A 37 8.46 7.57 -6.09
N GLY A 38 9.30 6.55 -5.91
CA GLY A 38 9.46 5.89 -4.62
C GLY A 38 10.00 6.81 -3.51
N MET A 39 10.94 7.69 -3.83
CA MET A 39 11.43 8.68 -2.87
C MET A 39 10.36 9.70 -2.48
N ARG A 40 9.47 10.09 -3.40
CA ARG A 40 8.34 10.97 -3.06
C ARG A 40 7.38 10.31 -2.08
N VAL A 41 7.03 9.04 -2.28
CA VAL A 41 6.19 8.29 -1.34
C VAL A 41 6.86 8.20 0.03
N LYS A 42 8.13 7.81 0.09
CA LYS A 42 8.91 7.79 1.35
C LYS A 42 8.96 9.17 2.01
N TYR A 43 9.09 10.24 1.22
CA TYR A 43 9.07 11.61 1.73
C TYR A 43 7.71 11.98 2.37
N MET A 44 6.59 11.64 1.73
CA MET A 44 5.25 11.87 2.28
C MET A 44 5.03 11.09 3.58
N ILE A 45 5.54 9.86 3.64
CA ILE A 45 5.52 9.05 4.87
C ILE A 45 6.37 9.73 5.97
N ALA A 46 7.57 10.22 5.64
CA ALA A 46 8.41 10.95 6.59
C ALA A 46 7.69 12.16 7.18
N LEU A 47 7.00 12.95 6.35
CA LEU A 47 6.18 14.07 6.82
C LEU A 47 5.10 13.61 7.80
N ALA A 48 4.34 12.57 7.46
CA ALA A 48 3.26 12.04 8.30
C ALA A 48 3.79 11.53 9.65
N LEU A 49 4.88 10.79 9.65
CA LEU A 49 5.50 10.27 10.87
C LEU A 49 6.11 11.37 11.75
N SER A 50 6.47 12.51 11.17
CA SER A 50 7.08 13.64 11.89
C SER A 50 6.10 14.42 12.75
N HIS A 51 4.80 14.28 12.52
CA HIS A 51 3.75 14.85 13.39
C HIS A 51 2.92 13.78 14.11
N ASP A 52 3.46 12.56 14.21
CA ASP A 52 2.90 11.44 14.96
C ASP A 52 1.54 10.96 14.43
N ALA A 53 1.37 10.94 13.11
CA ALA A 53 0.18 10.40 12.48
C ALA A 53 -0.05 8.95 12.92
N ARG A 54 -1.25 8.66 13.43
CA ARG A 54 -1.66 7.32 13.89
C ARG A 54 -2.29 6.49 12.79
N LEU A 55 -2.77 7.13 11.73
CA LEU A 55 -3.33 6.50 10.54
C LEU A 55 -2.67 7.10 9.30
N LEU A 56 -2.09 6.26 8.47
CA LEU A 56 -1.63 6.61 7.13
C LEU A 56 -2.66 6.09 6.12
N ILE A 57 -3.11 6.98 5.24
CA ILE A 57 -3.99 6.63 4.11
C ILE A 57 -3.22 6.90 2.82
N LEU A 58 -3.01 5.85 2.03
CA LEU A 58 -2.19 5.90 0.82
C LEU A 58 -3.00 5.35 -0.35
N ASP A 59 -3.00 6.08 -1.45
CA ASP A 59 -3.64 5.66 -2.69
C ASP A 59 -2.58 5.15 -3.66
N GLU A 60 -2.67 3.86 -4.02
CA GLU A 60 -1.76 3.17 -4.94
C GLU A 60 -0.26 3.44 -4.69
N PRO A 61 0.25 3.32 -3.44
CA PRO A 61 1.59 3.82 -3.10
C PRO A 61 2.74 3.11 -3.81
N THR A 62 2.50 1.90 -4.32
CA THR A 62 3.51 1.06 -4.99
C THR A 62 3.41 1.11 -6.51
N SER A 63 2.37 1.76 -7.03
CA SER A 63 2.14 1.85 -8.48
C SER A 63 3.27 2.60 -9.19
N GLY A 64 3.75 2.03 -10.30
CA GLY A 64 4.84 2.61 -11.09
C GLY A 64 6.22 2.56 -10.44
N LEU A 65 6.40 1.84 -9.33
CA LEU A 65 7.70 1.58 -8.74
C LEU A 65 8.38 0.39 -9.43
N ASP A 66 9.72 0.46 -9.51
CA ASP A 66 10.53 -0.70 -9.84
C ASP A 66 10.42 -1.79 -8.74
N PRO A 67 10.75 -3.06 -9.03
CA PRO A 67 10.58 -4.15 -8.07
C PRO A 67 11.31 -3.96 -6.73
N VAL A 68 12.49 -3.34 -6.73
CA VAL A 68 13.29 -3.11 -5.51
C VAL A 68 12.62 -2.03 -4.65
N SER A 69 12.30 -0.89 -5.24
CA SER A 69 11.60 0.21 -4.55
C SER A 69 10.24 -0.23 -3.99
N ARG A 70 9.53 -1.10 -4.71
CA ARG A 70 8.26 -1.68 -4.27
C ARG A 70 8.45 -2.58 -3.04
N ASP A 71 9.43 -3.47 -3.08
CA ASP A 71 9.74 -4.36 -1.96
C ASP A 71 10.12 -3.59 -0.69
N GLU A 72 10.99 -2.59 -0.84
CA GLU A 72 11.38 -1.69 0.26
C GLU A 72 10.17 -0.94 0.84
N LEU A 73 9.25 -0.46 0.00
CA LEU A 73 8.09 0.27 0.46
C LEU A 73 7.09 -0.63 1.19
N THR A 74 6.79 -1.82 0.66
CA THR A 74 5.89 -2.78 1.33
C THR A 74 6.44 -3.21 2.69
N GLU A 75 7.74 -3.47 2.78
CA GLU A 75 8.39 -3.78 4.06
C GLU A 75 8.33 -2.59 5.03
N LEU A 76 8.52 -1.37 4.55
CA LEU A 76 8.38 -0.15 5.36
C LEU A 76 6.96 -0.03 5.93
N LEU A 77 5.91 -0.20 5.10
CA LEU A 77 4.51 -0.13 5.53
C LEU A 77 4.19 -1.20 6.57
N ARG A 78 4.69 -2.43 6.34
CA ARG A 78 4.57 -3.53 7.30
C ARG A 78 5.20 -3.19 8.65
N ARG A 79 6.41 -2.62 8.67
CA ARG A 79 7.10 -2.21 9.90
C ARG A 79 6.38 -1.09 10.64
N ILE A 80 5.84 -0.10 9.90
CA ILE A 80 5.06 0.99 10.50
C ILE A 80 3.82 0.45 11.22
N ALA A 81 3.12 -0.53 10.61
CA ALA A 81 1.93 -1.12 11.20
C ALA A 81 2.26 -2.09 12.37
N ALA A 82 3.45 -2.70 12.37
CA ALA A 82 3.86 -3.68 13.37
C ALA A 82 4.16 -3.07 14.75
N ASP A 83 4.33 -1.75 14.87
CA ASP A 83 4.61 -1.08 16.14
C ASP A 83 3.38 -1.06 17.09
N GLY A 84 2.19 -1.42 16.60
CA GLY A 84 0.93 -1.44 17.33
C GLY A 84 0.36 -0.07 17.67
N HIS A 85 1.05 1.00 17.33
CA HIS A 85 0.63 2.38 17.58
C HIS A 85 0.04 3.05 16.34
N ARG A 86 0.32 2.50 15.15
CA ARG A 86 -0.07 3.06 13.86
C ARG A 86 -0.83 2.06 13.02
N SER A 87 -1.71 2.59 12.20
CA SER A 87 -2.42 1.83 11.19
C SER A 87 -2.09 2.38 9.82
N VAL A 88 -2.01 1.49 8.84
CA VAL A 88 -1.81 1.84 7.44
C VAL A 88 -3.00 1.30 6.65
N LEU A 89 -3.69 2.19 5.95
CA LEU A 89 -4.71 1.87 4.97
C LEU A 89 -4.19 2.26 3.60
N PHE A 90 -4.13 1.34 2.67
CA PHE A 90 -3.74 1.66 1.30
C PHE A 90 -4.60 0.94 0.28
N SER A 91 -4.85 1.61 -0.86
CA SER A 91 -5.44 0.99 -2.04
C SER A 91 -4.34 0.37 -2.90
N THR A 92 -4.63 -0.74 -3.54
CA THR A 92 -3.76 -1.33 -4.57
C THR A 92 -4.53 -2.31 -5.44
N HIS A 93 -4.12 -2.42 -6.70
CA HIS A 93 -4.53 -3.49 -7.61
C HIS A 93 -3.45 -4.58 -7.73
N ILE A 94 -2.34 -4.46 -6.99
CA ILE A 94 -1.20 -5.37 -7.02
C ILE A 94 -1.33 -6.36 -5.87
N THR A 95 -1.82 -7.56 -6.17
CA THR A 95 -2.11 -8.61 -5.20
C THR A 95 -0.90 -9.06 -4.39
N SER A 96 0.29 -9.11 -5.02
CA SER A 96 1.53 -9.48 -4.35
C SER A 96 1.93 -8.52 -3.22
N ASP A 97 1.52 -7.24 -3.28
CA ASP A 97 1.79 -6.29 -2.21
C ASP A 97 0.93 -6.59 -0.98
N LEU A 98 -0.35 -6.97 -1.21
CA LEU A 98 -1.25 -7.40 -0.15
C LEU A 98 -0.71 -8.65 0.56
N GLU A 99 -0.23 -9.63 -0.18
CA GLU A 99 0.34 -10.85 0.39
C GLU A 99 1.58 -10.59 1.26
N LYS A 100 2.37 -9.57 0.93
CA LYS A 100 3.57 -9.19 1.66
C LYS A 100 3.31 -8.41 2.95
N CYS A 101 2.36 -7.49 2.95
CA CYS A 101 2.26 -6.54 4.06
C CYS A 101 0.86 -6.33 4.65
N ALA A 102 -0.22 -6.79 4.00
CA ALA A 102 -1.56 -6.61 4.54
C ALA A 102 -1.92 -7.69 5.56
N SER A 103 -2.55 -7.30 6.66
CA SER A 103 -3.17 -8.20 7.62
C SER A 103 -4.67 -8.39 7.35
N HIS A 104 -5.31 -7.35 6.79
CA HIS A 104 -6.72 -7.30 6.46
C HIS A 104 -6.91 -6.81 5.03
N ILE A 105 -7.96 -7.28 4.39
CA ILE A 105 -8.38 -6.89 3.05
C ILE A 105 -9.83 -6.41 3.07
N THR A 106 -10.11 -5.36 2.31
CA THR A 106 -11.45 -4.98 1.89
C THR A 106 -11.50 -5.04 0.37
N PHE A 107 -12.27 -5.98 -0.17
CA PHE A 107 -12.43 -6.14 -1.61
C PHE A 107 -13.68 -5.40 -2.09
N ILE A 108 -13.49 -4.49 -3.04
CA ILE A 108 -14.54 -3.65 -3.60
C ILE A 108 -14.69 -3.98 -5.09
N LYS A 109 -15.92 -4.26 -5.52
CA LYS A 109 -16.26 -4.49 -6.93
C LYS A 109 -17.56 -3.78 -7.28
N GLY A 110 -17.57 -3.05 -8.39
CA GLY A 110 -18.76 -2.32 -8.83
C GLY A 110 -19.31 -1.32 -7.80
N GLY A 111 -18.42 -0.69 -7.01
CA GLY A 111 -18.80 0.29 -5.99
C GLY A 111 -19.38 -0.33 -4.70
N THR A 112 -19.35 -1.67 -4.56
CA THR A 112 -19.85 -2.40 -3.38
C THR A 112 -18.75 -3.21 -2.73
N ILE A 113 -18.77 -3.25 -1.39
CA ILE A 113 -17.86 -4.12 -0.62
C ILE A 113 -18.35 -5.56 -0.79
N GLN A 114 -17.50 -6.40 -1.36
CA GLN A 114 -17.77 -7.82 -1.55
C GLN A 114 -17.31 -8.67 -0.36
N HIS A 115 -16.18 -8.25 0.24
CA HIS A 115 -15.61 -8.92 1.41
C HIS A 115 -14.78 -7.93 2.24
N THR A 116 -14.76 -8.13 3.54
CA THR A 116 -13.81 -7.48 4.46
C THR A 116 -13.43 -8.45 5.57
N GLY A 117 -12.15 -8.56 5.88
CA GLY A 117 -11.65 -9.48 6.89
C GLY A 117 -10.14 -9.67 6.80
N THR A 118 -9.61 -10.65 7.51
CA THR A 118 -8.20 -11.02 7.39
C THR A 118 -7.89 -11.66 6.03
N LEU A 119 -6.61 -11.71 5.66
CA LEU A 119 -6.17 -12.46 4.47
C LEU A 119 -6.62 -13.92 4.52
N ALA A 120 -6.60 -14.54 5.71
CA ALA A 120 -7.04 -15.92 5.88
C ALA A 120 -8.55 -16.07 5.64
N ASP A 121 -9.37 -15.15 6.20
CA ASP A 121 -10.82 -15.13 5.97
C ASP A 121 -11.15 -14.93 4.50
N PHE A 122 -10.42 -14.04 3.82
CA PHE A 122 -10.59 -13.79 2.39
C PHE A 122 -10.33 -15.07 1.57
N ARG A 123 -9.18 -15.72 1.80
CA ARG A 123 -8.87 -16.99 1.11
C ARG A 123 -9.90 -18.09 1.40
N HIS A 124 -10.33 -18.20 2.66
CA HIS A 124 -11.35 -19.19 3.04
C HIS A 124 -12.71 -18.92 2.36
N HIS A 125 -13.12 -17.64 2.29
CA HIS A 125 -14.36 -17.25 1.63
C HIS A 125 -14.42 -17.68 0.16
N TYR A 126 -13.29 -17.65 -0.54
CA TYR A 126 -13.17 -17.99 -1.96
C TYR A 126 -12.58 -19.39 -2.21
N ASP A 127 -12.47 -20.25 -1.19
CA ASP A 127 -11.88 -21.58 -1.30
C ASP A 127 -12.61 -22.50 -2.32
N TYR A 128 -13.87 -22.21 -2.62
CA TYR A 128 -14.66 -22.91 -3.66
C TYR A 128 -14.08 -22.72 -5.07
N LEU A 129 -13.20 -21.75 -5.30
CA LEU A 129 -12.48 -21.53 -6.56
C LEU A 129 -11.24 -22.42 -6.72
N ARG A 130 -10.82 -23.09 -5.65
CA ARG A 130 -9.61 -23.90 -5.63
C ARG A 130 -9.74 -25.11 -6.54
N GLN A 131 -8.76 -25.31 -7.39
CA GLN A 131 -8.63 -26.53 -8.19
C GLN A 131 -7.83 -27.60 -7.44
N PRO A 132 -8.13 -28.92 -7.63
CA PRO A 132 -7.38 -29.98 -6.99
C PRO A 132 -5.89 -29.92 -7.31
N GLY A 133 -5.04 -29.88 -6.27
CA GLY A 133 -3.57 -29.86 -6.40
C GLY A 133 -2.96 -28.48 -6.68
N GLN A 134 -3.74 -27.41 -6.69
CA GLN A 134 -3.25 -26.04 -6.91
C GLN A 134 -3.43 -25.19 -5.66
N GLU A 135 -2.42 -24.38 -5.33
CA GLU A 135 -2.53 -23.34 -4.32
C GLU A 135 -3.30 -22.15 -4.90
N LEU A 136 -4.31 -21.67 -4.19
CA LEU A 136 -5.14 -20.54 -4.61
C LEU A 136 -4.50 -19.24 -4.14
N THR A 137 -3.97 -18.46 -5.07
CA THR A 137 -3.37 -17.14 -4.78
C THR A 137 -4.44 -16.05 -4.71
N LEU A 138 -4.12 -14.88 -4.13
CA LEU A 138 -5.02 -13.70 -4.18
C LEU A 138 -5.29 -13.27 -5.62
N GLU A 139 -4.29 -13.35 -6.49
CA GLU A 139 -4.43 -13.04 -7.91
C GLU A 139 -5.45 -13.95 -8.59
N ASP A 140 -5.37 -15.27 -8.36
CA ASP A 140 -6.34 -16.23 -8.92
C ASP A 140 -7.78 -15.92 -8.47
N ILE A 141 -7.95 -15.55 -7.20
CA ILE A 141 -9.25 -15.17 -6.66
C ILE A 141 -9.78 -13.92 -7.37
N ILE A 142 -8.99 -12.84 -7.40
CA ILE A 142 -9.40 -11.57 -7.98
C ILE A 142 -9.67 -11.71 -9.47
N VAL A 143 -8.79 -12.38 -10.20
CA VAL A 143 -8.99 -12.66 -11.64
C VAL A 143 -10.28 -13.45 -11.87
N SER A 144 -10.53 -14.49 -11.08
CA SER A 144 -11.74 -15.31 -11.22
C SER A 144 -13.02 -14.53 -10.93
N VAL A 145 -12.99 -13.66 -9.92
CA VAL A 145 -14.15 -12.85 -9.54
C VAL A 145 -14.35 -11.66 -10.50
N GLU A 146 -13.27 -11.05 -11.00
CA GLU A 146 -13.32 -9.89 -11.92
C GLU A 146 -13.60 -10.28 -13.37
N ARG A 147 -13.29 -11.53 -13.75
CA ARG A 147 -13.35 -11.99 -15.14
C ARG A 147 -14.77 -11.84 -15.68
N ARG A 148 -14.93 -10.99 -16.67
CA ARG A 148 -16.13 -10.99 -17.53
C ARG A 148 -15.94 -12.05 -18.61
N PRO A 149 -16.96 -12.85 -18.95
CA PRO A 149 -16.88 -13.72 -20.12
C PRO A 149 -16.53 -12.86 -21.34
N LEU A 150 -15.45 -13.20 -22.05
CA LEU A 150 -15.20 -12.61 -23.36
C LEU A 150 -16.35 -13.04 -24.26
N ASP A 151 -17.00 -12.09 -24.90
CA ASP A 151 -17.94 -12.39 -25.99
C ASP A 151 -17.10 -12.87 -27.18
N GLU A 152 -17.01 -14.18 -27.34
CA GLU A 152 -16.23 -14.82 -28.42
C GLU A 152 -16.71 -14.37 -29.81
N ASN A 153 -17.96 -13.87 -29.93
CA ASN A 153 -18.49 -13.34 -31.18
C ASN A 153 -18.04 -11.89 -31.49
N ALA A 154 -17.41 -11.20 -30.53
CA ALA A 154 -16.91 -9.83 -30.72
C ALA A 154 -15.47 -9.79 -31.27
N ILE A 155 -14.82 -10.93 -31.44
CA ILE A 155 -13.41 -11.03 -31.88
C ILE A 155 -13.29 -11.44 -33.36
N VAL A 156 -14.40 -11.62 -34.08
CA VAL A 156 -14.40 -11.99 -35.53
C VAL A 156 -14.73 -10.78 -36.38
#